data_50686a2026a53852276a1482713d19f9
#
_entry.id   50686a2026a53852276a1482713d19f9
#
_cell.length_a   1.000
_cell.length_b   1.000
_cell.length_c   1.000
_cell.angle_alpha   90.00
_cell.angle_beta   90.00
_cell.angle_gamma   90.00
#
_symmetry.space_group_name_H-M   'P 1'
#
loop_
_entity.id
_entity.type
_entity.pdbx_description
1 polymer ?
#
loop_
_entity_poly.entity_id
_entity_poly.type
_entity_poly.pdbx_seq_one_letter_code
_entity_poly.pdbx_strand_id
1 'polypeptide(L)'
;GYNSLSFDDNFLRFGFFRNLLEPYTHQYKNNNFRADLYKMIMVYYLFKKDDSITWPMPNNRLSLRLEQINAVNSLYEGMSHDAEVDVFVTIELAKQLQSIDYKMWDYLISSFKADNDKDYFSNLPDLECINEKKYKTGVFISNKNGLTSSYASPVIELCTAHENEEKKEKKKRLLRLDTYDFSDFSEDDFVNGIEKGILTKTFGEPNFILPFSDKYLRIFNDNIIGLAKSNIAWLKHNPICLEKLIEKHQNKNYEKSDMIIDLDASLYEGGFFNIEEKKISNQFHKSNE
;
A
#
# COMPACT_ATOMS: atom_id res chain seq x y z
N GLY A 1 -9.04 -9.86 -6.54
CA GLY A 1 -9.33 -9.03 -7.73
C GLY A 1 -8.08 -8.48 -8.37
N TYR A 2 -8.26 -7.75 -9.44
CA TYR A 2 -7.22 -7.04 -10.14
C TYR A 2 -7.54 -5.54 -10.16
N ASN A 3 -6.75 -4.71 -9.49
CA ASN A 3 -6.98 -3.27 -9.25
C ASN A 3 -8.33 -2.97 -8.56
N SER A 4 -8.90 -3.97 -7.92
CA SER A 4 -10.24 -3.92 -7.31
C SER A 4 -10.31 -3.02 -6.08
N LEU A 5 -9.23 -2.88 -5.32
CA LEU A 5 -9.20 -2.06 -4.12
C LEU A 5 -9.37 -0.56 -4.39
N SER A 6 -9.10 -0.12 -5.61
CA SER A 6 -9.21 1.29 -6.01
C SER A 6 -10.61 1.68 -6.47
N PHE A 7 -11.37 0.75 -7.03
CA PHE A 7 -12.67 1.00 -7.64
C PHE A 7 -13.78 0.07 -7.12
N ASP A 8 -13.66 -1.25 -7.34
CA ASP A 8 -14.73 -2.22 -7.08
C ASP A 8 -15.14 -2.24 -5.60
N ASP A 9 -14.16 -2.17 -4.70
CA ASP A 9 -14.41 -2.15 -3.26
C ASP A 9 -15.24 -0.95 -2.83
N ASN A 10 -14.94 0.24 -3.36
CA ASN A 10 -15.70 1.44 -3.06
C ASN A 10 -17.12 1.32 -3.63
N PHE A 11 -17.23 0.85 -4.87
CA PHE A 11 -18.54 0.63 -5.50
C PHE A 11 -19.42 -0.33 -4.67
N LEU A 12 -18.86 -1.47 -4.23
CA LEU A 12 -19.56 -2.43 -3.39
C LEU A 12 -19.94 -1.85 -2.03
N ARG A 13 -19.04 -1.09 -1.38
CA ARG A 13 -19.32 -0.48 -0.08
C ARG A 13 -20.49 0.51 -0.16
N PHE A 14 -20.48 1.41 -1.16
CA PHE A 14 -21.57 2.34 -1.37
C PHE A 14 -22.85 1.65 -1.79
N GLY A 15 -22.77 0.60 -2.62
CA GLY A 15 -23.91 -0.23 -2.98
C GLY A 15 -24.55 -0.88 -1.77
N PHE A 16 -23.77 -1.49 -0.88
CA PHE A 16 -24.27 -2.07 0.36
C PHE A 16 -24.86 -1.01 1.30
N PHE A 17 -24.15 0.11 1.50
CA PHE A 17 -24.61 1.20 2.36
C PHE A 17 -25.96 1.76 1.91
N ARG A 18 -26.10 2.08 0.62
CA ARG A 18 -27.36 2.61 0.05
C ARG A 18 -28.52 1.62 0.14
N ASN A 19 -28.22 0.33 0.17
CA ASN A 19 -29.23 -0.72 0.34
C ASN A 19 -29.37 -1.17 1.78
N LEU A 20 -28.93 -0.39 2.76
CA LEU A 20 -29.02 -0.69 4.19
C LEU A 20 -28.34 -2.02 4.57
N LEU A 21 -27.32 -2.44 3.84
CA LEU A 21 -26.47 -3.58 4.17
C LEU A 21 -25.18 -3.13 4.83
N GLU A 22 -24.57 -3.98 5.67
CA GLU A 22 -23.30 -3.67 6.29
C GLU A 22 -22.19 -3.53 5.23
N PRO A 23 -21.60 -2.33 5.01
CA PRO A 23 -20.78 -2.05 3.82
C PRO A 23 -19.43 -2.77 3.78
N TYR A 24 -18.96 -3.29 4.90
CA TYR A 24 -17.62 -3.88 5.01
C TYR A 24 -17.61 -5.41 5.18
N THR A 25 -18.76 -6.08 5.16
CA THR A 25 -18.87 -7.51 5.48
C THR A 25 -18.14 -8.43 4.51
N HIS A 26 -18.06 -8.04 3.22
CA HIS A 26 -17.29 -8.75 2.20
C HIS A 26 -15.78 -8.75 2.46
N GLN A 27 -15.28 -7.89 3.36
CA GLN A 27 -13.86 -7.67 3.61
C GLN A 27 -13.33 -8.45 4.82
N TYR A 28 -14.18 -8.81 5.80
CA TYR A 28 -13.72 -9.42 7.05
C TYR A 28 -14.64 -10.48 7.65
N LYS A 29 -15.91 -10.60 7.22
CA LYS A 29 -16.77 -11.68 7.71
C LYS A 29 -16.34 -13.03 7.15
N ASN A 30 -16.56 -14.10 7.91
CA ASN A 30 -16.33 -15.49 7.50
C ASN A 30 -14.87 -15.76 7.04
N ASN A 31 -13.89 -15.17 7.71
CA ASN A 31 -12.47 -15.22 7.32
C ASN A 31 -12.16 -14.66 5.92
N ASN A 32 -13.06 -13.89 5.34
CA ASN A 32 -12.78 -13.19 4.10
C ASN A 32 -11.73 -12.11 4.33
N PHE A 33 -10.92 -11.86 3.33
CA PHE A 33 -10.05 -10.71 3.24
C PHE A 33 -9.89 -10.30 1.77
N ARG A 34 -9.46 -9.07 1.55
CA ARG A 34 -9.28 -8.54 0.21
C ARG A 34 -7.85 -8.78 -0.24
N ALA A 35 -7.65 -9.06 -1.51
CA ALA A 35 -6.34 -9.10 -2.13
C ALA A 35 -6.43 -8.52 -3.55
N ASP A 36 -5.37 -7.84 -3.97
CA ASP A 36 -5.30 -7.16 -5.25
C ASP A 36 -4.03 -7.57 -6.00
N LEU A 37 -4.20 -8.37 -7.04
CA LEU A 37 -3.09 -8.89 -7.84
C LEU A 37 -2.31 -7.78 -8.56
N TYR A 38 -2.97 -6.69 -8.94
CA TYR A 38 -2.28 -5.55 -9.56
C TYR A 38 -1.15 -5.00 -8.68
N LYS A 39 -1.31 -5.08 -7.36
CA LYS A 39 -0.26 -4.66 -6.43
C LYS A 39 0.84 -5.72 -6.29
N MET A 40 0.44 -6.99 -6.29
CA MET A 40 1.38 -8.11 -6.15
C MET A 40 2.30 -8.24 -7.37
N ILE A 41 1.77 -8.07 -8.58
CA ILE A 41 2.57 -8.22 -9.81
C ILE A 41 3.70 -7.20 -9.91
N MET A 42 3.60 -6.03 -9.27
CA MET A 42 4.71 -5.08 -9.20
C MET A 42 5.94 -5.70 -8.52
N VAL A 43 5.72 -6.47 -7.45
CA VAL A 43 6.80 -7.17 -6.74
C VAL A 43 7.39 -8.29 -7.61
N TYR A 44 6.55 -9.04 -8.32
CA TYR A 44 7.03 -10.05 -9.27
C TYR A 44 7.84 -9.42 -10.40
N TYR A 45 7.39 -8.32 -10.98
CA TYR A 45 8.16 -7.59 -11.97
C TYR A 45 9.53 -7.15 -11.46
N LEU A 46 9.60 -6.64 -10.23
CA LEU A 46 10.85 -6.13 -9.66
C LEU A 46 11.86 -7.25 -9.32
N PHE A 47 11.40 -8.40 -8.86
CA PHE A 47 12.27 -9.41 -8.28
C PHE A 47 12.30 -10.75 -9.02
N LYS A 48 11.34 -10.98 -9.93
CA LYS A 48 11.16 -12.21 -10.71
C LYS A 48 10.90 -11.92 -12.19
N LYS A 49 11.39 -10.79 -12.69
CA LYS A 49 11.11 -10.34 -14.06
C LYS A 49 11.39 -11.42 -15.11
N ASP A 50 12.53 -12.08 -15.01
CA ASP A 50 13.00 -13.03 -16.01
C ASP A 50 12.45 -14.47 -15.79
N ASP A 51 11.96 -14.75 -14.59
CA ASP A 51 11.52 -16.09 -14.15
C ASP A 51 10.01 -16.19 -13.97
N SER A 52 9.25 -15.16 -14.34
CA SER A 52 7.82 -15.12 -14.06
C SER A 52 6.96 -15.25 -15.32
N ILE A 53 6.19 -14.24 -15.60
CA ILE A 53 5.34 -14.15 -16.77
C ILE A 53 6.01 -13.29 -17.86
N THR A 54 5.52 -13.37 -19.08
CA THR A 54 5.91 -12.42 -20.13
C THR A 54 5.32 -11.05 -19.80
N TRP A 55 6.19 -10.04 -19.72
CA TRP A 55 5.75 -8.67 -19.41
C TRP A 55 5.40 -7.90 -20.66
N PRO A 56 4.18 -7.34 -20.78
CA PRO A 56 3.82 -6.53 -21.94
C PRO A 56 4.60 -5.20 -21.93
N MET A 57 5.28 -4.92 -23.02
CA MET A 57 6.13 -3.74 -23.19
C MET A 57 5.71 -2.89 -24.40
N PRO A 58 4.45 -2.39 -24.49
CA PRO A 58 4.05 -1.55 -25.60
C PRO A 58 4.90 -0.28 -25.66
N ASN A 59 5.43 0.04 -26.83
CA ASN A 59 6.33 1.18 -27.05
C ASN A 59 7.52 1.22 -26.05
N ASN A 60 8.08 0.05 -25.72
CA ASN A 60 9.18 -0.12 -24.78
C ASN A 60 8.88 0.39 -23.33
N ARG A 61 7.61 0.42 -22.96
CA ARG A 61 7.19 0.79 -21.61
C ARG A 61 6.39 -0.34 -20.98
N LEU A 62 6.69 -0.67 -19.74
CA LEU A 62 5.94 -1.67 -19.00
C LEU A 62 4.46 -1.27 -18.91
N SER A 63 3.59 -2.22 -19.21
CA SER A 63 2.17 -2.11 -18.93
C SER A 63 1.74 -3.22 -17.98
N LEU A 64 1.01 -2.83 -16.96
CA LEU A 64 0.40 -3.75 -16.00
C LEU A 64 -1.13 -3.82 -16.20
N ARG A 65 -1.63 -3.58 -17.41
CA ARG A 65 -3.04 -3.73 -17.73
C ARG A 65 -3.37 -5.21 -17.92
N LEU A 66 -4.47 -5.67 -17.32
CA LEU A 66 -4.85 -7.09 -17.31
C LEU A 66 -5.02 -7.66 -18.72
N GLU A 67 -5.66 -6.90 -19.61
CA GLU A 67 -5.86 -7.30 -20.99
C GLU A 67 -4.53 -7.49 -21.76
N GLN A 68 -3.54 -6.67 -21.47
CA GLN A 68 -2.23 -6.79 -22.12
C GLN A 68 -1.41 -7.94 -21.54
N ILE A 69 -1.51 -8.17 -20.23
CA ILE A 69 -0.90 -9.34 -19.57
C ILE A 69 -1.53 -10.62 -20.13
N ASN A 70 -2.85 -10.65 -20.26
CA ASN A 70 -3.56 -11.79 -20.89
C ASN A 70 -3.07 -12.03 -22.31
N ALA A 71 -3.00 -10.97 -23.13
CA ALA A 71 -2.62 -11.08 -24.55
C ALA A 71 -1.23 -11.69 -24.76
N VAL A 72 -0.23 -11.35 -23.93
CA VAL A 72 1.15 -11.88 -24.10
C VAL A 72 1.39 -13.21 -23.40
N ASN A 73 0.50 -13.62 -22.46
CA ASN A 73 0.65 -14.86 -21.69
C ASN A 73 -0.42 -15.91 -22.05
N SER A 74 -1.43 -15.56 -22.86
CA SER A 74 -2.54 -16.46 -23.25
C SER A 74 -3.19 -17.14 -22.04
N LEU A 75 -3.50 -16.36 -20.98
CA LEU A 75 -4.00 -16.89 -19.71
C LEU A 75 -5.42 -17.45 -19.85
N TYR A 76 -6.27 -16.75 -20.59
CA TYR A 76 -7.64 -17.16 -20.86
C TYR A 76 -8.16 -16.58 -22.16
N GLU A 77 -8.95 -17.37 -22.92
CA GLU A 77 -9.56 -16.93 -24.16
C GLU A 77 -10.90 -16.25 -23.92
N GLY A 78 -11.15 -15.14 -24.60
CA GLY A 78 -12.39 -14.39 -24.52
C GLY A 78 -12.23 -12.92 -24.91
N MET A 79 -13.34 -12.20 -24.96
CA MET A 79 -13.31 -10.77 -25.27
C MET A 79 -12.81 -9.98 -24.05
N SER A 80 -11.84 -9.12 -24.27
CA SER A 80 -11.37 -8.16 -23.26
C SER A 80 -12.52 -7.27 -22.78
N HIS A 81 -12.54 -6.96 -21.49
CA HIS A 81 -13.61 -6.20 -20.82
C HIS A 81 -14.96 -6.94 -20.67
N ASP A 82 -15.02 -8.23 -20.95
CA ASP A 82 -16.07 -9.08 -20.42
C ASP A 82 -15.74 -9.40 -18.97
N ALA A 83 -16.65 -9.09 -18.05
CA ALA A 83 -16.42 -9.25 -16.59
C ALA A 83 -16.09 -10.70 -16.21
N GLU A 84 -16.70 -11.70 -16.89
CA GLU A 84 -16.40 -13.11 -16.66
C GLU A 84 -14.98 -13.46 -17.11
N VAL A 85 -14.58 -12.99 -18.29
CA VAL A 85 -13.23 -13.19 -18.86
C VAL A 85 -12.17 -12.56 -17.93
N ASP A 86 -12.38 -11.33 -17.46
CA ASP A 86 -11.45 -10.65 -16.54
C ASP A 86 -11.29 -11.41 -15.22
N VAL A 87 -12.35 -12.04 -14.72
CA VAL A 87 -12.28 -12.91 -13.52
C VAL A 87 -11.42 -14.14 -13.80
N PHE A 88 -11.64 -14.86 -14.93
CA PHE A 88 -10.85 -16.05 -15.26
C PHE A 88 -9.39 -15.70 -15.52
N VAL A 89 -9.10 -14.63 -16.24
CA VAL A 89 -7.72 -14.12 -16.45
C VAL A 89 -7.05 -13.84 -15.12
N THR A 90 -7.76 -13.19 -14.17
CA THR A 90 -7.25 -12.89 -12.85
C THR A 90 -6.92 -14.17 -12.06
N ILE A 91 -7.78 -15.21 -12.14
CA ILE A 91 -7.56 -16.50 -11.47
C ILE A 91 -6.34 -17.22 -12.07
N GLU A 92 -6.24 -17.30 -13.40
CA GLU A 92 -5.11 -17.97 -14.04
C GLU A 92 -3.78 -17.24 -13.77
N LEU A 93 -3.78 -15.92 -13.79
CA LEU A 93 -2.63 -15.11 -13.36
C LEU A 93 -2.24 -15.44 -11.92
N ALA A 94 -3.20 -15.50 -11.01
CA ALA A 94 -2.94 -15.83 -9.60
C ALA A 94 -2.28 -17.22 -9.46
N LYS A 95 -2.79 -18.23 -10.16
CA LYS A 95 -2.22 -19.59 -10.16
C LYS A 95 -0.79 -19.60 -10.70
N GLN A 96 -0.51 -18.88 -11.78
CA GLN A 96 0.83 -18.78 -12.34
C GLN A 96 1.80 -18.13 -11.34
N LEU A 97 1.45 -16.96 -10.78
CA LEU A 97 2.29 -16.26 -9.82
C LEU A 97 2.57 -17.12 -8.58
N GLN A 98 1.59 -17.85 -8.07
CA GLN A 98 1.75 -18.75 -6.95
C GLN A 98 2.70 -19.92 -7.29
N SER A 99 2.61 -20.48 -8.50
CA SER A 99 3.48 -21.58 -8.93
C SER A 99 4.95 -21.17 -9.12
N ILE A 100 5.19 -19.93 -9.54
CA ILE A 100 6.52 -19.37 -9.78
C ILE A 100 7.30 -19.22 -8.48
N ASP A 101 6.69 -18.64 -7.46
CA ASP A 101 7.31 -18.49 -6.14
C ASP A 101 6.24 -18.47 -5.04
N TYR A 102 5.99 -19.67 -4.48
CA TYR A 102 4.99 -19.84 -3.42
C TYR A 102 5.33 -19.01 -2.16
N LYS A 103 6.61 -18.86 -1.80
CA LYS A 103 7.00 -18.07 -0.61
C LYS A 103 6.74 -16.59 -0.81
N MET A 104 7.05 -16.07 -2.00
CA MET A 104 6.72 -14.68 -2.35
C MET A 104 5.21 -14.47 -2.38
N TRP A 105 4.47 -15.41 -3.00
CA TRP A 105 3.02 -15.39 -3.03
C TRP A 105 2.43 -15.33 -1.63
N ASP A 106 2.83 -16.24 -0.74
CA ASP A 106 2.31 -16.33 0.62
C ASP A 106 2.59 -15.06 1.43
N TYR A 107 3.79 -14.51 1.32
CA TYR A 107 4.14 -13.22 1.91
C TYR A 107 3.24 -12.08 1.42
N LEU A 108 3.06 -11.96 0.10
CA LEU A 108 2.29 -10.87 -0.50
C LEU A 108 0.81 -10.99 -0.17
N ILE A 109 0.22 -12.19 -0.30
CA ILE A 109 -1.20 -12.40 -0.03
C ILE A 109 -1.54 -12.21 1.45
N SER A 110 -0.65 -12.66 2.36
CA SER A 110 -0.85 -12.50 3.80
C SER A 110 -0.67 -11.07 4.28
N SER A 111 0.11 -10.25 3.55
CA SER A 111 0.27 -8.81 3.84
C SER A 111 -1.01 -7.98 3.66
N PHE A 112 -2.04 -8.53 3.02
CA PHE A 112 -3.36 -7.89 2.98
C PHE A 112 -4.14 -8.02 4.31
N LYS A 113 -3.65 -8.81 5.26
CA LYS A 113 -4.15 -8.86 6.63
C LYS A 113 -3.32 -7.91 7.50
N ALA A 114 -3.99 -6.96 8.16
CA ALA A 114 -3.33 -5.87 8.88
C ALA A 114 -2.37 -6.35 9.97
N ASP A 115 -2.73 -7.41 10.70
CA ASP A 115 -1.89 -7.96 11.78
C ASP A 115 -0.61 -8.59 11.20
N ASN A 116 -0.72 -9.39 10.14
CA ASN A 116 0.45 -9.99 9.48
C ASN A 116 1.38 -8.92 8.89
N ASP A 117 0.81 -7.92 8.22
CA ASP A 117 1.57 -6.83 7.63
C ASP A 117 2.28 -5.98 8.69
N LYS A 118 1.65 -5.79 9.85
CA LYS A 118 2.27 -5.15 11.02
C LYS A 118 3.42 -5.99 11.57
N ASP A 119 3.23 -7.30 11.67
CA ASP A 119 4.29 -8.23 12.12
C ASP A 119 5.47 -8.22 11.16
N TYR A 120 5.23 -8.24 9.85
CA TYR A 120 6.29 -8.14 8.84
C TYR A 120 7.06 -6.83 8.97
N PHE A 121 6.37 -5.70 9.17
CA PHE A 121 7.01 -4.41 9.41
C PHE A 121 7.86 -4.42 10.69
N SER A 122 7.32 -4.97 11.76
CA SER A 122 7.99 -5.02 13.06
C SER A 122 9.25 -5.90 13.04
N ASN A 123 9.26 -6.91 12.18
CA ASN A 123 10.40 -7.82 11.98
C ASN A 123 11.41 -7.33 10.95
N LEU A 124 11.22 -6.14 10.34
CA LEU A 124 12.27 -5.53 9.53
C LEU A 124 13.53 -5.33 10.37
N PRO A 125 14.72 -5.46 9.77
CA PRO A 125 15.96 -5.18 10.49
C PRO A 125 15.96 -3.77 11.09
N ASP A 126 16.37 -3.64 12.34
CA ASP A 126 16.72 -2.35 12.94
C ASP A 126 18.08 -1.96 12.38
N LEU A 127 18.09 -1.20 11.29
CA LEU A 127 19.33 -0.90 10.60
C LEU A 127 20.09 0.24 11.23
N GLU A 128 19.39 1.19 11.85
CA GLU A 128 20.04 2.43 12.23
C GLU A 128 19.62 2.90 13.62
N CYS A 129 20.64 3.22 14.39
CA CYS A 129 20.49 3.93 15.66
C CYS A 129 20.85 5.41 15.41
N ILE A 130 19.85 6.27 15.59
CA ILE A 130 20.03 7.74 15.50
C ILE A 130 19.61 8.29 16.84
N ASN A 131 20.53 8.95 17.55
CA ASN A 131 20.29 9.49 18.88
C ASN A 131 19.67 8.45 19.84
N GLU A 132 20.31 7.25 19.92
CA GLU A 132 19.90 6.11 20.76
C GLU A 132 18.54 5.46 20.41
N LYS A 133 17.81 6.00 19.42
CA LYS A 133 16.57 5.44 18.90
C LYS A 133 16.82 4.58 17.67
N LYS A 134 16.13 3.44 17.59
CA LYS A 134 16.21 2.53 16.45
C LYS A 134 15.09 2.84 15.45
N TYR A 135 15.46 2.90 14.19
CA TYR A 135 14.55 3.15 13.07
C TYR A 135 14.55 1.99 12.10
N LYS A 136 13.37 1.58 11.64
CA LYS A 136 13.21 0.59 10.58
C LYS A 136 13.56 1.22 9.24
N THR A 137 14.29 0.46 8.41
CA THR A 137 14.54 0.84 7.03
C THR A 137 14.06 -0.27 6.10
N GLY A 138 13.67 0.11 4.89
CA GLY A 138 13.13 -0.86 3.94
C GLY A 138 13.09 -0.35 2.50
N VAL A 139 12.66 -1.24 1.62
CA VAL A 139 12.27 -0.93 0.24
C VAL A 139 10.74 -0.92 0.18
N PHE A 140 10.16 0.26 0.03
CA PHE A 140 8.72 0.46 -0.03
C PHE A 140 8.24 0.36 -1.48
N ILE A 141 7.31 -0.55 -1.74
CA ILE A 141 6.77 -0.82 -3.08
C ILE A 141 5.33 -0.34 -3.15
N SER A 142 5.09 0.60 -4.05
CA SER A 142 3.78 1.22 -4.24
C SER A 142 3.65 1.80 -5.65
N ASN A 143 2.46 1.72 -6.21
CA ASN A 143 2.15 2.41 -7.47
C ASN A 143 2.25 3.94 -7.37
N LYS A 144 2.17 4.50 -6.16
CA LYS A 144 2.36 5.94 -5.90
C LYS A 144 3.79 6.41 -6.16
N ASN A 145 4.77 5.51 -6.11
CA ASN A 145 6.16 5.84 -6.43
C ASN A 145 6.37 6.10 -7.93
N GLY A 146 5.42 5.67 -8.78
CA GLY A 146 5.45 5.88 -10.21
C GLY A 146 6.43 4.97 -10.97
N LEU A 147 6.30 4.99 -12.30
CA LEU A 147 7.10 4.16 -13.21
C LEU A 147 8.57 4.61 -13.24
N THR A 148 8.80 5.90 -13.08
CA THR A 148 10.17 6.49 -13.07
C THR A 148 11.02 5.99 -11.91
N SER A 149 10.37 5.66 -10.78
CA SER A 149 11.01 5.03 -9.60
C SER A 149 10.83 3.51 -9.60
N SER A 150 10.48 2.90 -10.72
CA SER A 150 10.20 1.45 -10.83
C SER A 150 9.27 0.94 -9.71
N TYR A 151 8.28 1.75 -9.30
CA TYR A 151 7.33 1.45 -8.21
C TYR A 151 7.96 1.26 -6.81
N ALA A 152 9.26 1.44 -6.65
CA ALA A 152 9.97 1.18 -5.41
C ALA A 152 10.75 2.40 -4.93
N SER A 153 10.96 2.51 -3.63
CA SER A 153 11.77 3.56 -3.00
C SER A 153 12.43 3.04 -1.73
N PRO A 154 13.73 3.27 -1.51
CA PRO A 154 14.34 3.07 -0.20
C PRO A 154 13.75 4.08 0.80
N VAL A 155 13.41 3.61 1.99
CA VAL A 155 12.73 4.40 3.01
C VAL A 155 13.29 4.15 4.40
N ILE A 156 13.13 5.14 5.29
CA ILE A 156 13.30 5.02 6.74
C ILE A 156 11.98 5.35 7.46
N GLU A 157 11.67 4.61 8.51
CA GLU A 157 10.54 4.92 9.39
C GLU A 157 10.74 6.28 10.06
N LEU A 158 9.72 7.11 10.08
CA LEU A 158 9.70 8.36 10.85
C LEU A 158 8.96 8.16 12.18
N CYS A 159 7.68 7.86 12.10
CA CYS A 159 6.81 7.77 13.27
C CYS A 159 5.55 6.97 12.97
N THR A 160 4.83 6.62 14.04
CA THR A 160 3.44 6.18 13.95
C THR A 160 2.55 7.40 13.68
N ALA A 161 1.68 7.29 12.68
CA ALA A 161 0.69 8.33 12.42
C ALA A 161 -0.51 8.11 13.36
N HIS A 162 -0.70 9.01 14.32
CA HIS A 162 -1.87 9.03 15.20
C HIS A 162 -3.03 9.77 14.52
N GLU A 163 -4.13 9.07 14.29
CA GLU A 163 -5.36 9.71 13.76
C GLU A 163 -6.35 10.07 14.87
N ASN A 164 -6.27 9.44 16.04
CA ASN A 164 -6.98 9.76 17.31
C ASN A 164 -6.41 8.86 18.43
N GLU A 165 -6.47 9.29 19.68
CA GLU A 165 -5.92 8.62 20.84
C GLU A 165 -6.45 7.19 21.10
N GLU A 166 -7.61 6.83 20.54
CA GLU A 166 -8.24 5.52 20.75
C GLU A 166 -7.95 4.47 19.66
N LYS A 167 -7.26 4.82 18.57
CA LYS A 167 -7.07 3.89 17.45
C LYS A 167 -5.71 3.23 17.49
N LYS A 168 -5.73 1.87 17.51
CA LYS A 168 -4.56 0.99 17.30
C LYS A 168 -3.67 1.52 16.18
N GLU A 169 -2.38 1.43 16.38
CA GLU A 169 -1.32 1.74 15.44
C GLU A 169 -1.58 1.09 14.06
N LYS A 170 -2.22 1.83 13.16
CA LYS A 170 -2.60 1.33 11.83
C LYS A 170 -1.74 1.87 10.72
N LYS A 171 -1.02 2.96 10.97
CA LYS A 171 -0.26 3.68 9.93
C LYS A 171 1.12 4.07 10.41
N LYS A 172 2.09 3.97 9.51
CA LYS A 172 3.47 4.48 9.69
C LYS A 172 3.74 5.58 8.67
N ARG A 173 4.45 6.62 9.10
CA ARG A 173 5.07 7.60 8.20
C ARG A 173 6.47 7.13 7.87
N LEU A 174 6.81 7.20 6.59
CA LEU A 174 8.09 6.79 6.04
C LEU A 174 8.70 7.98 5.29
N LEU A 175 10.00 8.17 5.43
CA LEU A 175 10.75 9.15 4.66
C LEU A 175 11.47 8.44 3.53
N ARG A 176 11.29 8.92 2.30
CA ARG A 176 12.05 8.47 1.13
C ARG A 176 13.49 8.93 1.21
N LEU A 177 14.38 8.03 0.82
CA LEU A 177 15.83 8.25 0.84
C LEU A 177 16.40 8.48 -0.56
N ASP A 178 15.54 8.54 -1.59
CA ASP A 178 15.92 8.63 -3.01
C ASP A 178 15.39 9.88 -3.72
N THR A 179 14.71 10.78 -3.00
CA THR A 179 14.02 11.93 -3.61
C THR A 179 14.91 13.17 -3.65
N TYR A 180 15.71 13.38 -2.61
CA TYR A 180 16.54 14.56 -2.41
C TYR A 180 17.90 14.16 -1.82
N ASP A 181 18.95 14.92 -2.09
CA ASP A 181 20.17 14.89 -1.28
C ASP A 181 19.93 15.75 -0.04
N PHE A 182 19.96 15.13 1.16
CA PHE A 182 19.67 15.84 2.40
C PHE A 182 20.76 16.85 2.76
N SER A 183 21.97 16.70 2.21
CA SER A 183 23.06 17.66 2.40
C SER A 183 22.82 19.02 1.74
N ASP A 184 21.88 19.09 0.78
CA ASP A 184 21.50 20.33 0.11
C ASP A 184 20.59 21.24 0.95
N PHE A 185 20.12 20.76 2.10
CA PHE A 185 19.16 21.49 2.92
C PHE A 185 19.80 22.09 4.18
N SER A 186 19.40 23.32 4.51
CA SER A 186 19.52 23.80 5.88
C SER A 186 18.55 23.04 6.80
N GLU A 187 18.74 23.15 8.11
CA GLU A 187 17.88 22.44 9.08
C GLU A 187 16.40 22.81 8.91
N ASP A 188 16.09 24.10 8.75
CA ASP A 188 14.70 24.57 8.61
C ASP A 188 14.12 24.22 7.23
N ASP A 189 14.92 24.30 6.16
CA ASP A 189 14.49 23.92 4.82
C ASP A 189 14.23 22.43 4.73
N PHE A 190 15.02 21.58 5.40
CA PHE A 190 14.78 20.14 5.46
C PHE A 190 13.38 19.83 6.02
N VAL A 191 13.06 20.39 7.18
CA VAL A 191 11.77 20.12 7.85
C VAL A 191 10.58 20.61 7.03
N ASN A 192 10.73 21.69 6.27
CA ASN A 192 9.65 22.31 5.50
C ASN A 192 9.60 21.87 4.04
N GLY A 193 10.74 21.55 3.42
CA GLY A 193 10.84 21.22 2.00
C GLY A 193 10.61 19.74 1.65
N ILE A 194 10.76 18.83 2.61
CA ILE A 194 10.81 17.40 2.31
C ILE A 194 9.42 16.72 2.23
N GLU A 195 8.32 17.46 2.25
CA GLU A 195 6.95 16.90 2.31
C GLU A 195 6.64 15.89 1.19
N LYS A 196 7.16 16.10 -0.03
CA LYS A 196 7.01 15.17 -1.16
C LYS A 196 7.73 13.83 -0.93
N GLY A 197 8.69 13.80 -0.01
CA GLY A 197 9.41 12.59 0.39
C GLY A 197 8.69 11.77 1.47
N ILE A 198 7.56 12.25 2.01
CA ILE A 198 6.85 11.56 3.07
C ILE A 198 5.79 10.63 2.50
N LEU A 199 5.91 9.34 2.81
CA LEU A 199 4.98 8.29 2.43
C LEU A 199 4.20 7.80 3.65
N THR A 200 3.07 7.15 3.37
CA THR A 200 2.26 6.50 4.41
C THR A 200 2.13 5.02 4.10
N LYS A 201 2.50 4.17 5.05
CA LYS A 201 2.19 2.75 5.06
C LYS A 201 0.99 2.53 5.97
N THR A 202 -0.12 2.10 5.41
CA THR A 202 -1.28 1.61 6.15
C THR A 202 -1.21 0.09 6.20
N PHE A 203 -1.29 -0.51 7.38
CA PHE A 203 -1.24 -1.96 7.51
C PHE A 203 -2.48 -2.64 6.94
N GLY A 204 -2.27 -3.73 6.21
CA GLY A 204 -3.30 -4.44 5.46
C GLY A 204 -3.73 -3.79 4.16
N GLU A 205 -3.13 -2.64 3.81
CA GLU A 205 -3.30 -2.02 2.49
C GLU A 205 -2.13 -2.39 1.55
N PRO A 206 -2.38 -2.41 0.25
CA PRO A 206 -1.48 -3.01 -0.75
C PRO A 206 -0.27 -2.14 -1.10
N ASN A 207 0.52 -1.82 -0.12
CA ASN A 207 1.86 -1.27 -0.25
C ASN A 207 2.79 -2.17 0.54
N PHE A 208 3.74 -2.81 -0.14
CA PHE A 208 4.64 -3.77 0.48
C PHE A 208 5.90 -3.08 0.95
N ILE A 209 6.51 -3.61 2.01
CA ILE A 209 7.81 -3.15 2.48
C ILE A 209 8.72 -4.36 2.68
N LEU A 210 9.88 -4.33 2.05
CA LEU A 210 10.88 -5.38 2.10
C LEU A 210 12.11 -4.89 2.88
N PRO A 211 12.94 -5.78 3.45
CA PRO A 211 14.14 -5.38 4.16
C PRO A 211 15.10 -4.53 3.31
N PHE A 212 15.73 -3.54 3.91
CA PHE A 212 16.83 -2.79 3.30
C PHE A 212 18.10 -3.65 3.31
N SER A 213 18.24 -4.49 2.31
CA SER A 213 19.38 -5.41 2.16
C SER A 213 19.78 -5.53 0.69
N ASP A 214 21.01 -5.96 0.43
CA ASP A 214 21.55 -6.09 -0.93
C ASP A 214 20.65 -6.91 -1.86
N LYS A 215 19.99 -7.94 -1.31
CA LYS A 215 19.03 -8.76 -2.06
C LYS A 215 17.90 -7.92 -2.66
N TYR A 216 17.39 -6.95 -1.93
CA TYR A 216 16.25 -6.14 -2.35
C TYR A 216 16.66 -4.79 -2.95
N LEU A 217 17.88 -4.30 -2.64
CA LEU A 217 18.43 -3.07 -3.21
C LEU A 217 18.88 -3.25 -4.66
N ARG A 218 19.14 -4.47 -5.13
CA ARG A 218 19.59 -4.78 -6.50
C ARG A 218 18.68 -4.24 -7.63
N ILE A 219 17.46 -3.83 -7.32
CA ILE A 219 16.53 -3.22 -8.29
C ILE A 219 16.85 -1.75 -8.56
N PHE A 220 17.66 -1.13 -7.73
CA PHE A 220 18.08 0.26 -7.88
C PHE A 220 19.47 0.33 -8.52
N ASN A 221 19.74 1.43 -9.20
CA ASN A 221 21.10 1.74 -9.66
C ASN A 221 21.98 2.25 -8.50
N ASP A 222 23.29 2.26 -8.73
CA ASP A 222 24.27 2.64 -7.71
C ASP A 222 24.08 4.07 -7.19
N ASN A 223 23.57 4.98 -8.03
CA ASN A 223 23.31 6.37 -7.62
C ASN A 223 22.21 6.44 -6.57
N ILE A 224 21.10 5.70 -6.75
CA ILE A 224 20.01 5.65 -5.79
C ILE A 224 20.47 5.00 -4.48
N ILE A 225 21.23 3.91 -4.57
CA ILE A 225 21.77 3.21 -3.39
C ILE A 225 22.75 4.13 -2.64
N GLY A 226 23.64 4.81 -3.38
CA GLY A 226 24.58 5.76 -2.83
C GLY A 226 23.88 6.91 -2.11
N LEU A 227 22.88 7.52 -2.77
CA LEU A 227 22.09 8.61 -2.19
C LEU A 227 21.35 8.16 -0.91
N ALA A 228 20.72 7.00 -0.94
CA ALA A 228 20.02 6.48 0.24
C ALA A 228 20.98 6.26 1.44
N LYS A 229 22.17 5.71 1.20
CA LYS A 229 23.20 5.53 2.24
C LYS A 229 23.74 6.87 2.74
N SER A 230 23.98 7.82 1.85
CA SER A 230 24.41 9.20 2.21
C SER A 230 23.38 9.91 3.06
N ASN A 231 22.10 9.81 2.69
CA ASN A 231 20.98 10.38 3.44
C ASN A 231 20.83 9.78 4.84
N ILE A 232 21.01 8.46 4.97
CA ILE A 232 21.03 7.80 6.30
C ILE A 232 22.21 8.34 7.13
N ALA A 233 23.40 8.46 6.54
CA ALA A 233 24.56 8.99 7.24
C ALA A 233 24.34 10.47 7.66
N TRP A 234 23.74 11.28 6.80
CA TRP A 234 23.38 12.66 7.11
C TRP A 234 22.40 12.74 8.30
N LEU A 235 21.35 11.92 8.33
CA LEU A 235 20.39 11.87 9.44
C LEU A 235 21.07 11.51 10.78
N LYS A 236 22.08 10.63 10.76
CA LYS A 236 22.87 10.31 11.95
C LYS A 236 23.67 11.51 12.50
N HIS A 237 24.19 12.35 11.60
CA HIS A 237 24.92 13.55 11.98
C HIS A 237 24.01 14.74 12.33
N ASN A 238 22.73 14.68 11.88
CA ASN A 238 21.74 15.73 12.08
C ASN A 238 20.47 15.18 12.78
N PRO A 239 20.57 14.57 13.97
CA PRO A 239 19.44 13.93 14.64
C PRO A 239 18.31 14.91 14.98
N ILE A 240 18.64 16.18 15.26
CA ILE A 240 17.66 17.23 15.55
C ILE A 240 16.72 17.46 14.37
N CYS A 241 17.22 17.41 13.11
CA CYS A 241 16.40 17.55 11.91
C CYS A 241 15.36 16.43 11.83
N LEU A 242 15.77 15.19 12.13
CA LEU A 242 14.87 14.05 12.14
C LEU A 242 13.82 14.17 13.26
N GLU A 243 14.20 14.61 14.45
CA GLU A 243 13.27 14.81 15.58
C GLU A 243 12.21 15.87 15.26
N LYS A 244 12.62 17.04 14.72
CA LYS A 244 11.69 18.09 14.29
C LYS A 244 10.74 17.61 13.19
N LEU A 245 11.24 16.81 12.23
CA LEU A 245 10.41 16.24 11.17
C LEU A 245 9.38 15.25 11.74
N ILE A 246 9.78 14.44 12.71
CA ILE A 246 8.89 13.50 13.41
C ILE A 246 7.78 14.28 14.13
N GLU A 247 8.12 15.29 14.93
CA GLU A 247 7.16 16.13 15.66
C GLU A 247 6.14 16.76 14.71
N LYS A 248 6.60 17.32 13.58
CA LYS A 248 5.73 17.90 12.54
C LYS A 248 4.71 16.91 12.00
N HIS A 249 5.12 15.66 11.78
CA HIS A 249 4.26 14.64 11.13
C HIS A 249 3.48 13.78 12.12
N GLN A 250 3.89 13.71 13.38
CA GLN A 250 3.18 12.99 14.43
C GLN A 250 1.91 13.72 14.88
N ASN A 251 1.98 15.06 14.92
CA ASN A 251 0.90 15.93 15.41
C ASN A 251 0.00 16.50 14.30
N LYS A 252 0.14 16.01 13.06
CA LYS A 252 -0.68 16.49 11.93
C LYS A 252 -2.11 15.95 12.06
N ASN A 253 -2.95 16.68 12.79
CA ASN A 253 -4.40 16.46 12.82
C ASN A 253 -4.99 16.90 11.48
N TYR A 254 -5.71 16.01 10.81
CA TYR A 254 -6.56 16.41 9.70
C TYR A 254 -7.81 17.05 10.29
N GLU A 255 -8.01 18.33 10.03
CA GLU A 255 -9.27 19.00 10.32
C GLU A 255 -10.37 18.25 9.56
N LYS A 256 -11.39 17.79 10.27
CA LYS A 256 -12.59 17.27 9.63
C LYS A 256 -13.27 18.45 8.92
N SER A 257 -13.53 18.30 7.65
CA SER A 257 -14.34 19.27 6.90
C SER A 257 -15.75 19.25 7.47
N ASP A 258 -16.24 20.41 7.92
CA ASP A 258 -17.65 20.61 8.36
C ASP A 258 -18.62 20.70 7.15
N MET A 259 -18.24 20.19 5.99
CA MET A 259 -19.14 20.15 4.83
C MET A 259 -20.32 19.23 5.13
N ILE A 260 -21.52 19.75 4.94
CA ILE A 260 -22.75 18.93 4.89
C ILE A 260 -22.62 18.01 3.68
N ILE A 261 -22.37 16.73 3.95
CA ILE A 261 -22.25 15.70 2.93
C ILE A 261 -23.64 15.11 2.71
N ASP A 262 -23.99 14.88 1.46
CA ASP A 262 -25.17 14.11 1.08
C ASP A 262 -25.18 12.77 1.83
N LEU A 263 -26.35 12.38 2.37
CA LEU A 263 -26.51 11.13 3.12
C LEU A 263 -25.98 9.92 2.32
N ASP A 264 -26.19 9.90 1.00
CA ASP A 264 -25.69 8.86 0.12
C ASP A 264 -24.15 8.82 0.03
N ALA A 265 -23.48 9.92 0.32
CA ALA A 265 -22.03 10.04 0.35
C ALA A 265 -21.45 9.90 1.77
N SER A 266 -22.29 9.77 2.80
CA SER A 266 -21.89 9.79 4.21
C SER A 266 -21.29 8.47 4.74
N LEU A 267 -21.07 7.49 3.86
CA LEU A 267 -20.49 6.17 4.24
C LEU A 267 -19.25 6.26 5.15
N TYR A 268 -18.39 7.23 4.93
CA TYR A 268 -17.14 7.39 5.68
C TYR A 268 -17.24 8.42 6.83
N GLU A 269 -18.34 9.15 6.92
CA GLU A 269 -18.59 10.13 7.98
C GLU A 269 -19.22 9.50 9.22
N GLY A 270 -20.04 8.43 9.03
CA GLY A 270 -20.62 7.62 10.08
C GLY A 270 -19.65 6.56 10.61
N GLY A 271 -19.94 6.02 11.77
CA GLY A 271 -19.28 4.82 12.29
C GLY A 271 -19.81 3.55 11.62
N PHE A 272 -19.41 2.39 12.14
CA PHE A 272 -20.06 1.12 11.80
C PHE A 272 -21.48 1.09 12.33
N PHE A 273 -22.39 0.40 11.64
CA PHE A 273 -23.75 0.20 12.11
C PHE A 273 -23.75 -0.34 13.54
N ASN A 274 -24.43 0.38 14.41
CA ASN A 274 -24.67 -0.05 15.78
C ASN A 274 -25.72 -1.19 15.84
N ILE A 275 -25.99 -1.72 17.02
CA ILE A 275 -26.91 -2.86 17.18
C ILE A 275 -28.35 -2.51 16.75
N GLU A 276 -28.80 -1.30 17.03
CA GLU A 276 -30.15 -0.83 16.66
C GLU A 276 -30.29 -0.63 15.15
N GLU A 277 -29.29 0.01 14.52
CA GLU A 277 -29.24 0.18 13.06
C GLU A 277 -29.22 -1.17 12.33
N LYS A 278 -28.46 -2.15 12.82
CA LYS A 278 -28.47 -3.51 12.29
C LYS A 278 -29.83 -4.20 12.43
N LYS A 279 -30.53 -3.96 13.53
CA LYS A 279 -31.86 -4.51 13.75
C LYS A 279 -32.88 -3.91 12.79
N ILE A 280 -32.86 -2.59 12.61
CA ILE A 280 -33.75 -1.87 11.67
C ILE A 280 -33.48 -2.33 10.24
N SER A 281 -32.22 -2.41 9.83
CA SER A 281 -31.81 -2.90 8.53
C SER A 281 -32.32 -4.32 8.25
N ASN A 282 -32.15 -5.23 9.21
CA ASN A 282 -32.66 -6.62 9.10
C ASN A 282 -34.18 -6.68 9.04
N GLN A 283 -34.92 -5.82 9.75
CA GLN A 283 -36.37 -5.73 9.67
C GLN A 283 -36.82 -5.26 8.29
N PHE A 284 -36.16 -4.23 7.75
CA PHE A 284 -36.44 -3.70 6.41
C PHE A 284 -36.30 -4.79 5.33
N HIS A 285 -35.24 -5.56 5.36
CA HIS A 285 -35.02 -6.62 4.38
C HIS A 285 -36.04 -7.77 4.51
N LYS A 286 -36.42 -8.14 5.72
CA LYS A 286 -37.45 -9.18 5.96
C LYS A 286 -38.85 -8.76 5.58
N SER A 287 -39.18 -7.46 5.59
CA SER A 287 -40.50 -6.96 5.21
C SER A 287 -40.71 -6.85 3.72
N ASN A 288 -39.62 -6.95 2.92
CA ASN A 288 -39.66 -6.87 1.47
C ASN A 288 -39.49 -8.26 0.78
N GLU A 289 -39.37 -9.34 1.56
CA GLU A 289 -39.52 -10.74 1.12
C GLU A 289 -40.98 -11.19 1.24
#